data_bc9cef06cf4c41053a9defd1514d44f2
#
_entry.id   bc9cef06cf4c41053a9defd1514d44f2
#
_cell.length_a   1.000
_cell.length_b   1.000
_cell.length_c   1.000
_cell.angle_alpha   90.00
_cell.angle_beta   90.00
_cell.angle_gamma   90.00
#
_symmetry.space_group_name_H-M   'P 1'
#
loop_
_entity.id
_entity.type
_entity.pdbx_description
1 polymer ?
#
loop_
_entity_poly.entity_id
_entity_poly.type
_entity_poly.pdbx_seq_one_letter_code
_entity_poly.pdbx_strand_id
1 'polypeptide(L)'
;MSGPGKHGIGSLADRMGDTDVPGLDLDRFRDFFERACPGVVDGPLRARLIAGGKSNLTYEVDDGQNSWIVRRPPLGHLLATAHDMSREHRVMTALYPTDVPVPATYARCDDPDVIGAPFYVMERVEGTAYRHAAELERLGPEQTAAISARMVDTLVALHRVDPVAVGLSEYGRPEGFLARQVRRWQKQLDASQSRELSGADELHRRLAARLPVEGVPAVVHGDFRLDNLLVKGNEVAAVIDWEMATVGDPLTDVGLLLVYQRMPGPGTGSAVANASTAPGFLTDSEMLNRYAGQSARDLSAIGFYLGLAHFKLAVILEGIHYRYIHGQTVGAGFDTVGAMVEPLIAAGLTSMKEHN
;
A
#
# COMPACT_ATOMS: atom_id res chain seq x y z
N MET A 1 30.35 48.23 -11.85
CA MET A 1 29.65 47.94 -10.55
C MET A 1 29.03 46.57 -10.66
N SER A 2 29.67 45.63 -10.00
CA SER A 2 29.34 44.20 -10.10
C SER A 2 28.21 43.85 -9.13
N GLY A 3 27.15 43.20 -9.63
CA GLY A 3 26.08 42.67 -8.80
C GLY A 3 26.45 41.30 -8.19
N PRO A 4 25.96 40.98 -6.99
CA PRO A 4 26.33 39.76 -6.29
C PRO A 4 25.65 38.51 -6.85
N GLY A 5 26.40 37.44 -6.96
CA GLY A 5 26.00 36.15 -7.48
C GLY A 5 24.94 35.46 -6.60
N LYS A 6 23.99 34.82 -7.27
CA LYS A 6 23.04 33.89 -6.67
C LYS A 6 23.77 32.60 -6.29
N HIS A 7 23.99 32.36 -5.00
CA HIS A 7 24.34 31.05 -4.50
C HIS A 7 23.06 30.21 -4.43
N GLY A 8 22.93 29.24 -5.32
CA GLY A 8 21.95 28.19 -5.24
C GLY A 8 22.24 27.33 -4.01
N ILE A 9 21.26 27.20 -3.12
CA ILE A 9 21.28 26.24 -2.01
C ILE A 9 21.00 24.87 -2.62
N GLY A 10 22.07 24.12 -2.92
CA GLY A 10 21.95 22.70 -3.25
C GLY A 10 21.32 21.95 -2.07
N SER A 11 20.36 21.08 -2.35
CA SER A 11 19.68 20.26 -1.35
C SER A 11 20.71 19.42 -0.58
N LEU A 12 20.45 19.17 0.71
CA LEU A 12 21.28 18.29 1.54
C LEU A 12 21.43 16.86 0.96
N ALA A 13 20.49 16.45 0.10
CA ALA A 13 20.53 15.17 -0.61
C ALA A 13 21.68 15.05 -1.62
N ASP A 14 22.19 16.18 -2.18
CA ASP A 14 23.27 16.19 -3.17
C ASP A 14 24.69 16.13 -2.55
N ARG A 15 24.82 16.04 -1.23
CA ARG A 15 26.11 16.09 -0.52
C ARG A 15 26.49 14.83 0.24
N MET A 16 25.62 13.82 0.31
CA MET A 16 25.98 12.52 0.89
C MET A 16 26.58 11.66 -0.21
N GLY A 17 27.86 11.31 -0.10
CA GLY A 17 28.53 10.40 -1.01
C GLY A 17 27.80 9.04 -1.04
N ASP A 18 27.74 8.42 -2.19
CA ASP A 18 26.97 7.22 -2.58
C ASP A 18 27.25 5.94 -1.73
N THR A 19 27.96 6.01 -0.63
CA THR A 19 28.41 4.84 0.14
C THR A 19 27.92 4.79 1.59
N ASP A 20 27.38 5.88 2.14
CA ASP A 20 26.92 5.91 3.54
C ASP A 20 25.40 6.19 3.62
N VAL A 21 24.62 5.14 3.53
CA VAL A 21 23.15 5.21 3.61
C VAL A 21 22.71 4.69 4.98
N PRO A 22 22.02 5.49 5.80
CA PRO A 22 21.61 5.09 7.13
C PRO A 22 20.85 3.76 7.14
N GLY A 23 21.33 2.78 7.93
CA GLY A 23 20.70 1.48 8.09
C GLY A 23 21.02 0.45 7.00
N LEU A 24 21.95 0.74 6.09
CA LEU A 24 22.42 -0.21 5.07
C LEU A 24 23.95 -0.20 5.01
N ASP A 25 24.55 -1.20 5.67
CA ASP A 25 25.98 -1.50 5.54
C ASP A 25 26.21 -2.24 4.21
N LEU A 26 26.75 -1.55 3.21
CA LEU A 26 26.92 -2.09 1.85
C LEU A 26 27.91 -3.22 1.76
N ASP A 27 28.97 -3.24 2.58
CA ASP A 27 29.98 -4.29 2.55
C ASP A 27 29.38 -5.60 3.10
N ARG A 28 28.71 -5.55 4.24
CA ARG A 28 28.03 -6.71 4.83
C ARG A 28 26.85 -7.18 3.97
N PHE A 29 26.10 -6.23 3.40
CA PHE A 29 25.02 -6.54 2.45
C PHE A 29 25.59 -7.27 1.24
N ARG A 30 26.69 -6.80 0.65
CA ARG A 30 27.36 -7.45 -0.48
C ARG A 30 27.74 -8.88 -0.17
N ASP A 31 28.43 -9.08 0.96
CA ASP A 31 28.87 -10.41 1.40
C ASP A 31 27.69 -11.39 1.57
N PHE A 32 26.58 -10.89 2.11
CA PHE A 32 25.36 -11.68 2.20
C PHE A 32 24.77 -11.97 0.82
N PHE A 33 24.62 -10.95 -0.02
CA PHE A 33 23.91 -11.08 -1.29
C PHE A 33 24.66 -11.94 -2.30
N GLU A 34 25.99 -11.89 -2.34
CA GLU A 34 26.82 -12.78 -3.15
C GLU A 34 26.76 -14.23 -2.70
N ARG A 35 26.62 -14.50 -1.39
CA ARG A 35 26.40 -15.87 -0.89
C ARG A 35 25.00 -16.40 -1.23
N ALA A 36 23.97 -15.54 -1.12
CA ALA A 36 22.59 -15.92 -1.41
C ALA A 36 22.30 -16.10 -2.90
N CYS A 37 22.93 -15.26 -3.73
CA CYS A 37 22.75 -15.21 -5.19
C CYS A 37 24.11 -15.08 -5.87
N PRO A 38 24.89 -16.17 -6.01
CA PRO A 38 26.24 -16.11 -6.58
C PRO A 38 26.27 -15.57 -8.02
N GLY A 39 27.16 -14.61 -8.28
CA GLY A 39 27.35 -14.03 -9.61
C GLY A 39 26.29 -13.01 -10.05
N VAL A 40 25.47 -12.52 -9.13
CA VAL A 40 24.47 -11.48 -9.42
C VAL A 40 25.08 -10.09 -9.36
N VAL A 41 26.15 -9.88 -8.57
CA VAL A 41 26.81 -8.58 -8.39
C VAL A 41 28.10 -8.53 -9.22
N ASP A 42 28.18 -7.57 -10.15
CA ASP A 42 29.32 -7.46 -11.08
C ASP A 42 30.29 -6.30 -10.75
N GLY A 43 29.88 -5.33 -9.91
CA GLY A 43 30.65 -4.12 -9.65
C GLY A 43 30.59 -3.63 -8.20
N PRO A 44 31.16 -2.47 -7.89
CA PRO A 44 31.02 -1.84 -6.59
C PRO A 44 29.57 -1.42 -6.36
N LEU A 45 29.02 -1.76 -5.19
CA LEU A 45 27.66 -1.38 -4.84
C LEU A 45 27.56 0.09 -4.43
N ARG A 46 26.49 0.73 -4.88
CA ARG A 46 26.01 2.02 -4.42
C ARG A 46 24.57 1.87 -3.97
N ALA A 47 24.15 2.73 -3.05
CA ALA A 47 22.78 2.72 -2.60
C ALA A 47 22.23 4.13 -2.41
N ARG A 48 20.92 4.27 -2.61
CA ARG A 48 20.18 5.47 -2.25
C ARG A 48 18.87 5.12 -1.58
N LEU A 49 18.48 5.89 -0.58
CA LEU A 49 17.17 5.77 0.04
C LEU A 49 16.11 6.32 -0.92
N ILE A 50 15.06 5.52 -1.20
CA ILE A 50 13.93 5.96 -2.00
C ILE A 50 13.04 6.84 -1.13
N ALA A 51 12.84 8.11 -1.52
CA ALA A 51 11.95 9.03 -0.82
C ALA A 51 10.48 8.52 -0.91
N GLY A 52 9.79 8.47 0.23
CA GLY A 52 8.35 8.19 0.29
C GLY A 52 7.91 6.96 1.11
N GLY A 53 8.81 6.08 1.53
CA GLY A 53 8.49 4.99 2.46
C GLY A 53 8.21 5.52 3.87
N LYS A 54 6.93 5.55 4.29
CA LYS A 54 6.56 6.01 5.65
C LYS A 54 6.61 4.90 6.70
N SER A 55 6.47 3.63 6.28
CA SER A 55 6.42 2.45 7.16
C SER A 55 7.76 1.71 7.17
N ASN A 56 8.29 1.36 6.00
CA ASN A 56 9.54 0.62 5.84
C ASN A 56 10.57 1.46 5.07
N LEU A 57 11.85 1.23 5.33
CA LEU A 57 12.92 1.83 4.54
C LEU A 57 13.12 1.00 3.27
N THR A 58 13.16 1.69 2.15
CA THR A 58 13.35 1.11 0.82
C THR A 58 14.55 1.77 0.17
N TYR A 59 15.54 0.96 -0.19
CA TYR A 59 16.76 1.41 -0.85
C TYR A 59 16.80 0.87 -2.28
N GLU A 60 17.25 1.68 -3.20
CA GLU A 60 17.76 1.23 -4.48
C GLU A 60 19.24 0.97 -4.32
N VAL A 61 19.68 -0.23 -4.69
CA VAL A 61 21.08 -0.66 -4.69
C VAL A 61 21.46 -0.99 -6.11
N ASP A 62 22.59 -0.50 -6.60
CA ASP A 62 23.09 -0.79 -7.94
C ASP A 62 24.59 -1.09 -7.93
N ASP A 63 25.06 -1.85 -8.95
CA ASP A 63 26.47 -2.14 -9.19
C ASP A 63 27.03 -1.44 -10.45
N GLY A 64 26.21 -0.56 -11.04
CA GLY A 64 26.50 0.15 -12.29
C GLY A 64 25.97 -0.57 -13.54
N GLN A 65 25.58 -1.85 -13.46
CA GLN A 65 24.97 -2.63 -14.55
C GLN A 65 23.56 -3.11 -14.16
N ASN A 66 23.43 -3.60 -12.94
CA ASN A 66 22.19 -4.13 -12.39
C ASN A 66 21.70 -3.26 -11.23
N SER A 67 20.42 -3.31 -10.94
CA SER A 67 19.82 -2.61 -9.79
C SER A 67 18.75 -3.43 -9.11
N TRP A 68 18.69 -3.30 -7.79
CA TRP A 68 17.79 -4.05 -6.91
C TRP A 68 17.13 -3.10 -5.91
N ILE A 69 16.06 -3.56 -5.31
CA ILE A 69 15.43 -2.91 -4.18
C ILE A 69 15.69 -3.74 -2.92
N VAL A 70 16.21 -3.07 -1.90
CA VAL A 70 16.35 -3.64 -0.55
C VAL A 70 15.31 -3.00 0.35
N ARG A 71 14.50 -3.82 1.01
CA ARG A 71 13.45 -3.34 1.91
C ARG A 71 13.67 -3.88 3.32
N ARG A 72 13.62 -3.01 4.32
CA ARG A 72 13.78 -3.33 5.74
C ARG A 72 12.84 -2.50 6.61
N PRO A 73 12.61 -2.91 7.86
CA PRO A 73 11.91 -2.08 8.85
C PRO A 73 12.57 -0.73 9.08
N PRO A 74 11.84 0.30 9.58
CA PRO A 74 12.39 1.60 9.93
C PRO A 74 13.53 1.49 10.97
N LEU A 75 14.32 2.56 11.10
CA LEU A 75 15.31 2.68 12.16
C LEU A 75 14.62 3.04 13.48
N GLY A 76 14.97 2.36 14.57
CA GLY A 76 14.45 2.64 15.90
C GLY A 76 13.70 1.47 16.54
N HIS A 77 13.07 1.70 17.70
CA HIS A 77 12.30 0.69 18.41
C HIS A 77 11.04 0.30 17.65
N LEU A 78 10.96 -0.94 17.22
CA LEU A 78 9.83 -1.52 16.49
C LEU A 78 8.96 -2.35 17.44
N LEU A 79 7.65 -2.24 17.28
CA LEU A 79 6.75 -3.28 17.77
C LEU A 79 6.96 -4.53 16.91
N ALA A 80 7.33 -5.63 17.50
CA ALA A 80 7.78 -6.87 16.85
C ALA A 80 6.83 -7.50 15.82
N THR A 81 5.61 -6.97 15.67
CA THR A 81 4.57 -7.50 14.77
C THR A 81 4.20 -6.57 13.61
N ALA A 82 4.80 -5.37 13.52
CA ALA A 82 4.32 -4.33 12.59
C ALA A 82 5.01 -4.35 11.21
N HIS A 83 6.17 -5.01 11.07
CA HIS A 83 7.00 -4.96 9.86
C HIS A 83 7.62 -6.32 9.55
N ASP A 84 6.78 -7.27 9.12
CA ASP A 84 7.21 -8.65 8.83
C ASP A 84 7.72 -8.77 7.39
N MET A 85 9.03 -8.57 7.20
CA MET A 85 9.71 -8.69 5.90
C MET A 85 9.56 -10.07 5.27
N SER A 86 9.43 -11.10 6.11
CA SER A 86 9.26 -12.49 5.66
C SER A 86 7.90 -12.69 4.99
N ARG A 87 6.86 -12.03 5.50
CA ARG A 87 5.51 -12.10 4.91
C ARG A 87 5.45 -11.41 3.55
N GLU A 88 6.02 -10.21 3.42
CA GLU A 88 6.07 -9.49 2.15
C GLU A 88 6.84 -10.30 1.10
N HIS A 89 8.02 -10.79 1.44
CA HIS A 89 8.82 -11.65 0.56
C HIS A 89 8.05 -12.90 0.13
N ARG A 90 7.41 -13.61 1.09
CA ARG A 90 6.67 -14.85 0.82
C ARG A 90 5.54 -14.66 -0.18
N VAL A 91 4.73 -13.61 -0.02
CA VAL A 91 3.58 -13.39 -0.91
C VAL A 91 4.04 -13.04 -2.33
N MET A 92 5.05 -12.19 -2.50
CA MET A 92 5.60 -11.87 -3.83
C MET A 92 6.22 -13.11 -4.49
N THR A 93 7.00 -13.90 -3.75
CA THR A 93 7.57 -15.16 -4.27
C THR A 93 6.49 -16.13 -4.75
N ALA A 94 5.39 -16.24 -3.99
CA ALA A 94 4.28 -17.11 -4.33
C ALA A 94 3.48 -16.63 -5.55
N LEU A 95 3.35 -15.31 -5.72
CA LEU A 95 2.60 -14.70 -6.82
C LEU A 95 3.42 -14.59 -8.11
N TYR A 96 4.75 -14.59 -8.03
CA TYR A 96 5.63 -14.38 -9.20
C TYR A 96 5.35 -15.30 -10.39
N PRO A 97 5.02 -16.61 -10.22
CA PRO A 97 4.68 -17.49 -11.34
C PRO A 97 3.23 -17.37 -11.84
N THR A 98 2.48 -16.37 -11.38
CA THR A 98 1.07 -16.15 -11.75
C THR A 98 0.92 -14.95 -12.71
N ASP A 99 -0.33 -14.66 -13.13
CA ASP A 99 -0.63 -13.48 -13.95
C ASP A 99 -0.61 -12.15 -13.16
N VAL A 100 -0.34 -12.19 -11.85
CA VAL A 100 -0.21 -10.99 -11.02
C VAL A 100 1.19 -10.42 -11.18
N PRO A 101 1.35 -9.21 -11.71
CA PRO A 101 2.66 -8.60 -11.84
C PRO A 101 3.22 -8.24 -10.45
N VAL A 102 4.30 -8.89 -10.06
CA VAL A 102 5.04 -8.61 -8.81
C VAL A 102 6.52 -8.59 -9.10
N PRO A 103 7.33 -7.82 -8.33
CA PRO A 103 8.79 -7.88 -8.46
C PRO A 103 9.30 -9.30 -8.20
N ALA A 104 10.29 -9.75 -8.98
CA ALA A 104 11.02 -10.97 -8.66
C ALA A 104 11.73 -10.80 -7.31
N THR A 105 11.67 -11.83 -6.47
CA THR A 105 12.40 -11.86 -5.19
C THR A 105 13.73 -12.59 -5.35
N TYR A 106 14.82 -12.00 -4.84
CA TYR A 106 16.17 -12.56 -4.93
C TYR A 106 16.58 -13.28 -3.65
N ALA A 107 16.53 -12.56 -2.53
CA ALA A 107 17.01 -13.08 -1.26
C ALA A 107 16.23 -12.48 -0.08
N ARG A 108 16.21 -13.22 1.04
CA ARG A 108 15.72 -12.75 2.34
C ARG A 108 16.77 -13.04 3.40
N CYS A 109 16.97 -12.09 4.29
CA CYS A 109 17.84 -12.20 5.44
C CYS A 109 17.05 -11.97 6.73
N ASP A 110 17.05 -12.95 7.61
CA ASP A 110 16.43 -12.82 8.95
C ASP A 110 17.48 -12.48 10.03
N ASP A 111 18.77 -12.46 9.66
CA ASP A 111 19.89 -12.16 10.56
C ASP A 111 20.08 -10.64 10.68
N PRO A 112 19.81 -10.04 11.87
CA PRO A 112 19.99 -8.62 12.08
C PRO A 112 21.47 -8.18 12.06
N ASP A 113 22.43 -9.10 12.22
CA ASP A 113 23.85 -8.75 12.24
C ASP A 113 24.36 -8.31 10.88
N VAL A 114 23.62 -8.55 9.79
CA VAL A 114 24.03 -8.12 8.43
C VAL A 114 23.87 -6.61 8.25
N ILE A 115 22.65 -6.07 8.44
CA ILE A 115 22.39 -4.63 8.25
C ILE A 115 21.61 -4.00 9.43
N GLY A 116 21.57 -4.65 10.57
CA GLY A 116 20.89 -4.15 11.76
C GLY A 116 19.39 -4.49 11.86
N ALA A 117 18.83 -5.22 10.90
CA ALA A 117 17.43 -5.68 10.90
C ALA A 117 17.21 -6.76 9.83
N PRO A 118 16.14 -7.58 9.94
CA PRO A 118 15.69 -8.43 8.84
C PRO A 118 15.38 -7.59 7.58
N PHE A 119 15.67 -8.15 6.40
CA PHE A 119 15.40 -7.49 5.13
C PHE A 119 15.16 -8.49 4.00
N TYR A 120 14.70 -7.98 2.87
CA TYR A 120 14.68 -8.77 1.64
C TYR A 120 15.14 -7.93 0.43
N VAL A 121 15.54 -8.64 -0.62
CA VAL A 121 16.00 -8.07 -1.89
C VAL A 121 15.03 -8.49 -2.98
N MET A 122 14.60 -7.53 -3.77
CA MET A 122 13.71 -7.75 -4.92
C MET A 122 14.19 -6.98 -6.15
N GLU A 123 13.61 -7.33 -7.28
CA GLU A 123 13.80 -6.65 -8.55
C GLU A 123 13.44 -5.16 -8.44
N ARG A 124 14.25 -4.33 -9.08
CA ARG A 124 13.89 -2.95 -9.36
C ARG A 124 13.06 -2.89 -10.64
N VAL A 125 11.74 -2.93 -10.48
CA VAL A 125 10.82 -2.82 -11.61
C VAL A 125 10.74 -1.37 -12.08
N GLU A 126 10.87 -1.14 -13.38
CA GLU A 126 10.64 0.16 -13.99
C GLU A 126 9.16 0.50 -14.07
N GLY A 127 8.78 1.69 -13.63
CA GLY A 127 7.41 2.18 -13.69
C GLY A 127 7.21 3.41 -12.83
N THR A 128 6.06 4.02 -12.97
CA THR A 128 5.65 5.21 -12.21
C THR A 128 4.48 4.86 -11.30
N ALA A 129 4.59 5.16 -10.02
CA ALA A 129 3.49 5.12 -9.07
C ALA A 129 2.78 6.47 -9.07
N TYR A 130 1.59 6.54 -9.68
CA TYR A 130 0.83 7.80 -9.79
C TYR A 130 0.07 8.07 -8.49
N ARG A 131 0.31 9.22 -7.89
CA ARG A 131 -0.33 9.67 -6.63
C ARG A 131 -1.27 10.82 -6.83
N HIS A 132 -0.98 11.69 -7.79
CA HIS A 132 -1.68 12.97 -7.98
C HIS A 132 -2.35 13.04 -9.34
N ALA A 133 -3.55 13.63 -9.38
CA ALA A 133 -4.30 13.84 -10.62
C ALA A 133 -3.47 14.57 -11.69
N ALA A 134 -2.70 15.58 -11.28
CA ALA A 134 -1.84 16.33 -12.21
C ALA A 134 -0.79 15.49 -12.94
N GLU A 135 -0.42 14.32 -12.42
CA GLU A 135 0.48 13.38 -13.08
C GLU A 135 -0.23 12.67 -14.23
N LEU A 136 -1.47 12.22 -14.00
CA LEU A 136 -2.32 11.57 -15.01
C LEU A 136 -2.87 12.55 -16.04
N GLU A 137 -3.19 13.78 -15.65
CA GLU A 137 -3.64 14.83 -16.58
C GLU A 137 -2.64 15.08 -17.71
N ARG A 138 -1.33 14.93 -17.44
CA ARG A 138 -0.26 15.05 -18.45
C ARG A 138 -0.29 13.93 -19.48
N LEU A 139 -0.86 12.79 -19.15
CA LEU A 139 -1.01 11.64 -20.03
C LEU A 139 -2.27 11.76 -20.91
N GLY A 140 -3.25 12.53 -20.45
CA GLY A 140 -4.55 12.69 -21.08
C GLY A 140 -5.59 11.64 -20.67
N PRO A 141 -6.88 11.91 -20.94
CA PRO A 141 -7.98 11.12 -20.41
C PRO A 141 -8.04 9.70 -20.98
N GLU A 142 -7.63 9.47 -22.21
CA GLU A 142 -7.62 8.14 -22.83
C GLU A 142 -6.61 7.21 -22.14
N GLN A 143 -5.40 7.68 -21.91
CA GLN A 143 -4.37 6.90 -21.22
C GLN A 143 -4.73 6.71 -19.73
N THR A 144 -5.31 7.72 -19.09
CA THR A 144 -5.82 7.62 -17.71
C THR A 144 -6.90 6.53 -17.60
N ALA A 145 -7.84 6.47 -18.57
CA ALA A 145 -8.85 5.43 -18.61
C ALA A 145 -8.24 4.03 -18.79
N ALA A 146 -7.26 3.89 -19.68
CA ALA A 146 -6.56 2.63 -19.89
C ALA A 146 -5.83 2.16 -18.63
N ILE A 147 -5.11 3.04 -17.93
CA ILE A 147 -4.40 2.74 -16.68
C ILE A 147 -5.37 2.30 -15.57
N SER A 148 -6.47 3.05 -15.36
CA SER A 148 -7.45 2.70 -14.34
C SER A 148 -8.20 1.40 -14.65
N ALA A 149 -8.45 1.11 -15.93
CA ALA A 149 -8.99 -0.17 -16.36
C ALA A 149 -8.02 -1.32 -16.08
N ARG A 150 -6.74 -1.14 -16.36
CA ARG A 150 -5.71 -2.14 -16.12
C ARG A 150 -5.47 -2.38 -14.60
N MET A 151 -5.63 -1.35 -13.77
CA MET A 151 -5.64 -1.50 -12.31
C MET A 151 -6.73 -2.47 -11.86
N VAL A 152 -7.95 -2.36 -12.38
CA VAL A 152 -9.06 -3.28 -12.05
C VAL A 152 -8.75 -4.70 -12.55
N ASP A 153 -8.21 -4.85 -13.77
CA ASP A 153 -7.84 -6.16 -14.32
C ASP A 153 -6.78 -6.87 -13.45
N THR A 154 -5.80 -6.10 -12.96
CA THR A 154 -4.77 -6.62 -12.05
C THR A 154 -5.36 -7.08 -10.74
N LEU A 155 -6.34 -6.35 -10.17
CA LEU A 155 -7.05 -6.76 -8.97
C LEU A 155 -7.85 -8.06 -9.20
N VAL A 156 -8.49 -8.18 -10.36
CA VAL A 156 -9.19 -9.43 -10.74
C VAL A 156 -8.20 -10.59 -10.86
N ALA A 157 -7.04 -10.39 -11.49
CA ALA A 157 -6.00 -11.40 -11.59
C ALA A 157 -5.54 -11.86 -10.20
N LEU A 158 -5.30 -10.92 -9.27
CA LEU A 158 -4.96 -11.23 -7.88
C LEU A 158 -6.03 -12.09 -7.20
N HIS A 159 -7.29 -11.70 -7.32
CA HIS A 159 -8.40 -12.38 -6.68
C HIS A 159 -8.79 -13.73 -7.32
N ARG A 160 -8.22 -14.06 -8.48
CA ARG A 160 -8.35 -15.37 -9.13
C ARG A 160 -7.29 -16.37 -8.68
N VAL A 161 -6.20 -15.90 -8.07
CA VAL A 161 -5.16 -16.79 -7.58
C VAL A 161 -5.73 -17.69 -6.48
N ASP A 162 -5.60 -19.01 -6.65
CA ASP A 162 -5.89 -19.98 -5.61
C ASP A 162 -4.75 -19.97 -4.57
N PRO A 163 -5.01 -19.52 -3.32
CA PRO A 163 -3.98 -19.47 -2.29
C PRO A 163 -3.32 -20.82 -1.99
N VAL A 164 -4.08 -21.90 -2.15
CA VAL A 164 -3.56 -23.26 -1.91
C VAL A 164 -2.57 -23.65 -3.01
N ALA A 165 -2.92 -23.39 -4.26
CA ALA A 165 -2.08 -23.73 -5.42
C ALA A 165 -0.72 -23.01 -5.40
N VAL A 166 -0.66 -21.80 -4.82
CA VAL A 166 0.59 -21.01 -4.72
C VAL A 166 1.28 -21.12 -3.36
N GLY A 167 0.86 -22.04 -2.48
CA GLY A 167 1.51 -22.29 -1.18
C GLY A 167 1.23 -21.22 -0.10
N LEU A 168 0.11 -20.50 -0.24
CA LEU A 168 -0.33 -19.45 0.70
C LEU A 168 -1.52 -19.89 1.59
N SER A 169 -1.84 -21.18 1.70
CA SER A 169 -2.95 -21.69 2.51
C SER A 169 -2.92 -21.20 3.97
N GLU A 170 -1.73 -21.10 4.57
CA GLU A 170 -1.52 -20.62 5.95
C GLU A 170 -1.13 -19.14 6.05
N TYR A 171 -1.18 -18.40 4.94
CA TYR A 171 -0.80 -16.98 4.93
C TYR A 171 -1.84 -16.07 5.61
N GLY A 172 -3.06 -16.57 5.82
CA GLY A 172 -4.15 -15.91 6.50
C GLY A 172 -5.07 -16.90 7.21
N ARG A 173 -6.18 -16.40 7.70
CA ARG A 173 -7.26 -17.20 8.29
C ARG A 173 -8.57 -16.79 7.61
N PRO A 174 -8.99 -17.48 6.55
CA PRO A 174 -10.18 -17.08 5.81
C PRO A 174 -11.48 -17.25 6.62
N GLU A 175 -11.65 -18.32 7.40
CA GLU A 175 -12.89 -18.57 8.14
C GLU A 175 -13.18 -17.45 9.15
N GLY A 176 -14.36 -16.83 9.05
CA GLY A 176 -14.80 -15.71 9.89
C GLY A 176 -13.93 -14.46 9.73
N PHE A 177 -13.34 -14.27 8.55
CA PHE A 177 -12.45 -13.16 8.23
C PHE A 177 -13.14 -11.81 8.45
N LEU A 178 -14.34 -11.60 7.88
CA LEU A 178 -15.06 -10.34 7.99
C LEU A 178 -15.40 -9.98 9.44
N ALA A 179 -15.87 -10.95 10.21
CA ALA A 179 -16.14 -10.74 11.63
C ALA A 179 -14.91 -10.34 12.43
N ARG A 180 -13.74 -10.93 12.08
CA ARG A 180 -12.46 -10.51 12.70
C ARG A 180 -12.03 -9.12 12.26
N GLN A 181 -12.23 -8.73 10.99
CA GLN A 181 -11.91 -7.38 10.53
C GLN A 181 -12.73 -6.33 11.28
N VAL A 182 -14.05 -6.53 11.41
CA VAL A 182 -14.92 -5.62 12.16
C VAL A 182 -14.44 -5.46 13.62
N ARG A 183 -14.16 -6.59 14.30
CA ARG A 183 -13.65 -6.56 15.69
C ARG A 183 -12.25 -5.93 15.79
N ARG A 184 -11.36 -6.20 14.83
CA ARG A 184 -9.99 -5.64 14.81
C ARG A 184 -10.03 -4.12 14.74
N TRP A 185 -10.82 -3.58 13.82
CA TRP A 185 -10.90 -2.14 13.64
C TRP A 185 -11.55 -1.45 14.83
N GLN A 186 -12.59 -2.03 15.43
CA GLN A 186 -13.15 -1.51 16.69
C GLN A 186 -12.10 -1.48 17.81
N LYS A 187 -11.39 -2.58 18.02
CA LYS A 187 -10.33 -2.63 19.04
C LYS A 187 -9.24 -1.60 18.79
N GLN A 188 -8.90 -1.34 17.53
CA GLN A 188 -7.92 -0.32 17.18
C GLN A 188 -8.45 1.09 17.45
N LEU A 189 -9.73 1.33 17.16
CA LEU A 189 -10.39 2.60 17.50
C LEU A 189 -10.38 2.82 19.01
N ASP A 190 -10.83 1.85 19.79
CA ASP A 190 -10.85 1.93 21.27
C ASP A 190 -9.46 2.26 21.86
N ALA A 191 -8.39 1.78 21.21
CA ALA A 191 -7.01 2.02 21.65
C ALA A 191 -6.44 3.38 21.25
N SER A 192 -7.04 4.07 20.27
CA SER A 192 -6.50 5.31 19.70
C SER A 192 -7.53 6.44 19.59
N GLN A 193 -8.75 6.24 20.09
CA GLN A 193 -9.77 7.28 20.09
C GLN A 193 -9.38 8.41 21.03
N SER A 194 -9.29 9.64 20.49
CA SER A 194 -8.89 10.82 21.25
C SER A 194 -10.07 11.73 21.62
N ARG A 195 -11.26 11.45 21.09
CA ARG A 195 -12.47 12.25 21.20
C ARG A 195 -13.71 11.42 20.92
N GLU A 196 -14.90 11.98 21.21
CA GLU A 196 -16.16 11.39 20.76
C GLU A 196 -16.26 11.51 19.23
N LEU A 197 -16.61 10.39 18.55
CA LEU A 197 -16.75 10.31 17.10
C LEU A 197 -18.21 9.96 16.75
N SER A 198 -18.91 10.94 16.22
CA SER A 198 -20.33 10.80 15.89
C SER A 198 -20.59 9.65 14.90
N GLY A 199 -21.43 8.70 15.29
CA GLY A 199 -21.84 7.57 14.44
C GLY A 199 -20.86 6.38 14.39
N ALA A 200 -19.72 6.43 15.06
CA ALA A 200 -18.73 5.34 15.03
C ALA A 200 -19.31 4.03 15.59
N ASP A 201 -19.90 4.08 16.78
CA ASP A 201 -20.55 2.91 17.41
C ASP A 201 -21.71 2.37 16.58
N GLU A 202 -22.48 3.25 15.96
CA GLU A 202 -23.59 2.86 15.08
C GLU A 202 -23.08 2.12 13.84
N LEU A 203 -22.02 2.63 13.19
CA LEU A 203 -21.41 1.98 12.04
C LEU A 203 -20.85 0.61 12.42
N HIS A 204 -20.07 0.53 13.50
CA HIS A 204 -19.58 -0.75 14.01
C HIS A 204 -20.71 -1.74 14.30
N ARG A 205 -21.77 -1.31 15.00
CA ARG A 205 -22.91 -2.17 15.33
C ARG A 205 -23.62 -2.69 14.08
N ARG A 206 -23.81 -1.84 13.05
CA ARG A 206 -24.40 -2.26 11.77
C ARG A 206 -23.50 -3.24 11.03
N LEU A 207 -22.20 -3.01 10.96
CA LEU A 207 -21.26 -3.93 10.36
C LEU A 207 -21.26 -5.28 11.07
N ALA A 208 -21.27 -5.31 12.41
CA ALA A 208 -21.31 -6.54 13.19
C ALA A 208 -22.62 -7.32 13.01
N ALA A 209 -23.76 -6.63 12.81
CA ALA A 209 -25.07 -7.24 12.66
C ALA A 209 -25.37 -7.73 11.23
N ARG A 210 -24.63 -7.31 10.21
CA ARG A 210 -24.93 -7.55 8.79
C ARG A 210 -23.76 -8.16 8.03
N LEU A 211 -23.04 -9.07 8.65
CA LEU A 211 -21.94 -9.79 7.98
C LEU A 211 -22.51 -10.58 6.79
N PRO A 212 -21.98 -10.36 5.57
CA PRO A 212 -22.37 -11.19 4.43
C PRO A 212 -21.83 -12.61 4.58
N VAL A 213 -22.39 -13.52 3.81
CA VAL A 213 -21.82 -14.87 3.67
C VAL A 213 -20.48 -14.73 2.97
N GLU A 214 -19.42 -15.20 3.61
CA GLU A 214 -18.06 -15.16 3.04
C GLU A 214 -18.00 -16.04 1.79
N GLY A 215 -17.45 -15.48 0.71
CA GLY A 215 -17.24 -16.20 -0.55
C GLY A 215 -15.98 -17.05 -0.54
N VAL A 216 -15.56 -17.51 -1.73
CA VAL A 216 -14.28 -18.22 -1.89
C VAL A 216 -13.13 -17.29 -1.52
N PRO A 217 -12.27 -17.68 -0.56
CA PRO A 217 -11.13 -16.88 -0.15
C PRO A 217 -10.14 -16.65 -1.31
N ALA A 218 -9.47 -15.52 -1.28
CA ALA A 218 -8.40 -15.19 -2.21
C ALA A 218 -7.23 -14.50 -1.48
N VAL A 219 -6.15 -14.25 -2.21
CA VAL A 219 -5.12 -13.34 -1.75
C VAL A 219 -5.68 -11.93 -1.77
N VAL A 220 -5.63 -11.26 -0.63
CA VAL A 220 -6.05 -9.86 -0.42
C VAL A 220 -4.80 -9.01 -0.25
N HIS A 221 -4.69 -7.92 -0.98
CA HIS A 221 -3.60 -6.97 -0.84
C HIS A 221 -3.72 -6.14 0.45
N GLY A 222 -4.92 -5.71 0.76
CA GLY A 222 -5.25 -4.95 1.96
C GLY A 222 -5.00 -3.44 1.86
N ASP A 223 -4.30 -2.96 0.81
CA ASP A 223 -4.11 -1.54 0.48
C ASP A 223 -3.96 -1.35 -1.04
N PHE A 224 -4.85 -1.98 -1.83
CA PHE A 224 -4.78 -1.94 -3.29
C PHE A 224 -5.25 -0.58 -3.82
N ARG A 225 -4.32 0.18 -4.37
CA ARG A 225 -4.54 1.54 -4.90
C ARG A 225 -3.45 1.91 -5.90
N LEU A 226 -3.70 2.93 -6.75
CA LEU A 226 -2.83 3.23 -7.89
C LEU A 226 -1.40 3.60 -7.49
N ASP A 227 -1.18 4.23 -6.36
CA ASP A 227 0.16 4.58 -5.88
C ASP A 227 0.94 3.39 -5.27
N ASN A 228 0.30 2.21 -5.17
CA ASN A 228 0.94 0.93 -4.90
C ASN A 228 1.11 0.07 -6.17
N LEU A 229 0.95 0.68 -7.35
CA LEU A 229 1.16 0.05 -8.64
C LEU A 229 2.26 0.79 -9.42
N LEU A 230 3.25 0.07 -9.91
CA LEU A 230 4.21 0.61 -10.86
C LEU A 230 3.63 0.46 -12.28
N VAL A 231 3.39 1.58 -12.96
CA VAL A 231 2.80 1.61 -14.29
C VAL A 231 3.87 1.95 -15.32
N LYS A 232 3.97 1.14 -16.39
CA LYS A 232 4.84 1.37 -17.54
C LYS A 232 3.99 1.41 -18.81
N GLY A 233 3.93 2.56 -19.46
CA GLY A 233 2.94 2.80 -20.51
C GLY A 233 1.51 2.75 -19.96
N ASN A 234 0.71 1.80 -20.45
CA ASN A 234 -0.65 1.57 -19.96
C ASN A 234 -0.78 0.30 -19.09
N GLU A 235 0.32 -0.42 -18.87
CA GLU A 235 0.32 -1.70 -18.16
C GLU A 235 0.80 -1.53 -16.73
N VAL A 236 0.22 -2.33 -15.81
CA VAL A 236 0.75 -2.48 -14.46
C VAL A 236 1.96 -3.41 -14.55
N ALA A 237 3.15 -2.84 -14.34
CA ALA A 237 4.41 -3.57 -14.37
C ALA A 237 4.68 -4.30 -13.02
N ALA A 238 4.22 -3.75 -11.90
CA ALA A 238 4.29 -4.43 -10.61
C ALA A 238 3.26 -3.88 -9.61
N VAL A 239 2.75 -4.77 -8.77
CA VAL A 239 2.05 -4.45 -7.52
C VAL A 239 3.07 -4.51 -6.40
N ILE A 240 3.13 -3.45 -5.59
CA ILE A 240 4.08 -3.28 -4.49
C ILE A 240 3.37 -3.01 -3.16
N ASP A 241 4.10 -3.00 -2.07
CA ASP A 241 3.60 -2.70 -0.71
C ASP A 241 2.63 -3.76 -0.14
N TRP A 242 3.12 -4.98 -0.02
CA TRP A 242 2.39 -6.17 0.44
C TRP A 242 2.30 -6.30 1.97
N GLU A 243 2.64 -5.27 2.74
CA GLU A 243 2.68 -5.33 4.21
C GLU A 243 1.32 -5.69 4.86
N MET A 244 0.22 -5.34 4.19
CA MET A 244 -1.15 -5.62 4.65
C MET A 244 -1.74 -6.90 4.07
N ALA A 245 -1.00 -7.63 3.24
CA ALA A 245 -1.51 -8.78 2.51
C ALA A 245 -1.90 -9.95 3.43
N THR A 246 -2.95 -10.65 3.02
CA THR A 246 -3.47 -11.83 3.73
C THR A 246 -4.27 -12.73 2.79
N VAL A 247 -4.76 -13.86 3.30
CA VAL A 247 -5.81 -14.64 2.65
C VAL A 247 -7.14 -14.37 3.37
N GLY A 248 -8.14 -13.96 2.62
CA GLY A 248 -9.44 -13.57 3.17
C GLY A 248 -10.49 -13.29 2.09
N ASP A 249 -11.49 -12.47 2.42
CA ASP A 249 -12.52 -12.06 1.48
C ASP A 249 -12.04 -10.94 0.55
N PRO A 250 -11.90 -11.20 -0.76
CA PRO A 250 -11.33 -10.27 -1.73
C PRO A 250 -12.15 -9.01 -1.96
N LEU A 251 -13.46 -9.03 -1.67
CA LEU A 251 -14.29 -7.82 -1.82
C LEU A 251 -13.90 -6.72 -0.83
N THR A 252 -13.09 -7.03 0.19
CA THR A 252 -12.51 -6.01 1.07
C THR A 252 -11.53 -5.09 0.33
N ASP A 253 -10.78 -5.61 -0.65
CA ASP A 253 -9.93 -4.76 -1.52
C ASP A 253 -10.76 -3.92 -2.47
N VAL A 254 -11.83 -4.49 -3.05
CA VAL A 254 -12.76 -3.76 -3.93
C VAL A 254 -13.41 -2.59 -3.17
N GLY A 255 -13.93 -2.85 -1.98
CA GLY A 255 -14.52 -1.80 -1.14
C GLY A 255 -13.51 -0.70 -0.78
N LEU A 256 -12.27 -1.09 -0.45
CA LEU A 256 -11.22 -0.13 -0.10
C LEU A 256 -10.78 0.71 -1.31
N LEU A 257 -10.62 0.10 -2.49
CA LEU A 257 -10.29 0.80 -3.73
C LEU A 257 -11.33 1.89 -4.05
N LEU A 258 -12.62 1.56 -3.98
CA LEU A 258 -13.70 2.51 -4.24
C LEU A 258 -13.76 3.63 -3.20
N VAL A 259 -13.48 3.34 -1.93
CA VAL A 259 -13.44 4.38 -0.90
C VAL A 259 -12.26 5.33 -1.11
N TYR A 260 -11.08 4.83 -1.48
CA TYR A 260 -9.97 5.70 -1.87
C TYR A 260 -10.32 6.62 -3.04
N GLN A 261 -11.07 6.12 -4.02
CA GLN A 261 -11.52 6.92 -5.17
C GLN A 261 -12.47 8.06 -4.77
N ARG A 262 -13.27 7.87 -3.73
CA ARG A 262 -14.23 8.86 -3.20
C ARG A 262 -13.61 9.85 -2.22
N MET A 263 -12.35 9.64 -1.82
CA MET A 263 -11.73 10.56 -0.87
C MET A 263 -11.53 11.93 -1.51
N PRO A 264 -11.77 13.02 -0.74
CA PRO A 264 -11.69 14.37 -1.27
C PRO A 264 -10.27 14.68 -1.75
N GLY A 265 -10.21 15.35 -2.91
CA GLY A 265 -8.99 15.81 -3.54
C GLY A 265 -8.23 16.92 -2.79
N PRO A 266 -7.31 17.63 -3.45
CA PRO A 266 -6.42 18.62 -2.82
C PRO A 266 -7.18 19.72 -2.10
N GLY A 267 -6.84 19.93 -0.85
CA GLY A 267 -7.49 20.78 0.15
C GLY A 267 -7.48 20.12 1.51
N THR A 268 -7.31 18.79 1.55
CA THR A 268 -7.24 17.98 2.75
C THR A 268 -5.82 17.61 3.17
N GLY A 269 -4.81 18.39 2.72
CA GLY A 269 -3.39 18.16 2.98
C GLY A 269 -2.75 17.18 1.97
N SER A 270 -1.47 17.34 1.70
CA SER A 270 -0.69 16.53 0.72
C SER A 270 -0.51 15.05 1.10
N ALA A 271 -1.13 14.60 2.19
CA ALA A 271 -0.97 13.24 2.72
C ALA A 271 -1.83 12.19 1.99
N VAL A 272 -2.88 12.60 1.27
CA VAL A 272 -3.82 11.70 0.59
C VAL A 272 -3.59 11.75 -0.92
N ALA A 273 -3.43 10.57 -1.53
CA ALA A 273 -3.36 10.44 -2.98
C ALA A 273 -4.71 10.80 -3.60
N ASN A 274 -4.70 11.52 -4.73
CA ASN A 274 -5.91 11.96 -5.44
C ASN A 274 -5.88 11.65 -6.94
N ALA A 275 -5.07 10.70 -7.37
CA ALA A 275 -4.94 10.31 -8.78
C ALA A 275 -6.29 9.99 -9.44
N SER A 276 -7.22 9.40 -8.67
CA SER A 276 -8.57 9.04 -9.12
C SER A 276 -9.44 10.22 -9.55
N THR A 277 -9.08 11.46 -9.22
CA THR A 277 -9.82 12.66 -9.65
C THR A 277 -9.41 13.15 -11.04
N ALA A 278 -8.42 12.50 -11.67
CA ALA A 278 -7.97 12.87 -13.02
C ALA A 278 -9.05 12.59 -14.09
N PRO A 279 -9.20 13.48 -15.09
CA PRO A 279 -10.09 13.23 -16.21
C PRO A 279 -9.80 11.91 -16.93
N GLY A 280 -10.83 11.13 -17.19
CA GLY A 280 -10.73 9.81 -17.81
C GLY A 280 -10.55 8.64 -16.83
N PHE A 281 -10.29 8.89 -15.55
CA PHE A 281 -10.25 7.81 -14.56
C PHE A 281 -11.63 7.13 -14.49
N LEU A 282 -11.66 5.78 -14.41
CA LEU A 282 -12.92 5.05 -14.37
C LEU A 282 -13.75 5.46 -13.15
N THR A 283 -15.04 5.61 -13.34
CA THR A 283 -16.00 5.81 -12.25
C THR A 283 -16.17 4.53 -11.42
N ASP A 284 -16.73 4.65 -10.22
CA ASP A 284 -17.06 3.51 -9.37
C ASP A 284 -17.89 2.46 -10.09
N SER A 285 -18.91 2.90 -10.84
CA SER A 285 -19.80 1.99 -11.59
C SER A 285 -19.05 1.25 -12.70
N GLU A 286 -18.16 1.93 -13.43
CA GLU A 286 -17.33 1.31 -14.46
C GLU A 286 -16.35 0.30 -13.86
N MET A 287 -15.73 0.63 -12.72
CA MET A 287 -14.86 -0.30 -12.01
C MET A 287 -15.60 -1.54 -11.51
N LEU A 288 -16.76 -1.35 -10.87
CA LEU A 288 -17.59 -2.46 -10.39
C LEU A 288 -18.06 -3.35 -11.55
N ASN A 289 -18.54 -2.75 -12.65
CA ASN A 289 -18.97 -3.49 -13.83
C ASN A 289 -17.81 -4.28 -14.46
N ARG A 290 -16.60 -3.67 -14.54
CA ARG A 290 -15.42 -4.33 -15.06
C ARG A 290 -14.97 -5.49 -14.17
N TYR A 291 -14.97 -5.29 -12.86
CA TYR A 291 -14.63 -6.32 -11.89
C TYR A 291 -15.65 -7.47 -11.92
N ALA A 292 -16.97 -7.17 -11.89
CA ALA A 292 -18.04 -8.16 -11.94
C ALA A 292 -18.01 -8.99 -13.23
N GLY A 293 -17.81 -8.31 -14.39
CA GLY A 293 -17.75 -8.97 -15.69
C GLY A 293 -16.60 -9.98 -15.83
N GLN A 294 -15.59 -9.88 -14.99
CA GLN A 294 -14.42 -10.74 -15.05
C GLN A 294 -14.29 -11.70 -13.86
N SER A 295 -14.84 -11.38 -12.68
CA SER A 295 -14.52 -12.11 -11.43
C SER A 295 -15.50 -13.22 -11.06
N ALA A 296 -16.68 -13.30 -11.65
CA ALA A 296 -17.77 -14.20 -11.26
C ALA A 296 -18.15 -14.13 -9.75
N ARG A 297 -17.82 -13.04 -9.05
CA ARG A 297 -18.14 -12.83 -7.62
C ARG A 297 -19.44 -12.05 -7.46
N ASP A 298 -20.21 -12.41 -6.45
CA ASP A 298 -21.45 -11.70 -6.11
C ASP A 298 -21.13 -10.37 -5.40
N LEU A 299 -21.48 -9.26 -6.02
CA LEU A 299 -21.30 -7.91 -5.49
C LEU A 299 -22.55 -7.37 -4.78
N SER A 300 -23.60 -8.18 -4.56
CA SER A 300 -24.86 -7.74 -3.93
C SER A 300 -24.65 -7.12 -2.54
N ALA A 301 -23.64 -7.59 -1.80
CA ALA A 301 -23.29 -7.07 -0.49
C ALA A 301 -22.25 -5.93 -0.53
N ILE A 302 -21.97 -5.28 -1.68
CA ILE A 302 -20.92 -4.26 -1.80
C ILE A 302 -21.07 -3.12 -0.81
N GLY A 303 -22.28 -2.77 -0.40
CA GLY A 303 -22.56 -1.78 0.63
C GLY A 303 -21.91 -2.09 1.98
N PHE A 304 -21.86 -3.37 2.36
CA PHE A 304 -21.13 -3.80 3.57
C PHE A 304 -19.61 -3.55 3.43
N TYR A 305 -19.01 -3.91 2.29
CA TYR A 305 -17.58 -3.75 2.07
C TYR A 305 -17.15 -2.28 1.98
N LEU A 306 -18.00 -1.43 1.40
CA LEU A 306 -17.83 0.03 1.44
C LEU A 306 -17.92 0.56 2.87
N GLY A 307 -18.91 0.12 3.65
CA GLY A 307 -19.05 0.48 5.06
C GLY A 307 -17.82 0.06 5.88
N LEU A 308 -17.32 -1.17 5.68
CA LEU A 308 -16.13 -1.68 6.35
C LEU A 308 -14.85 -0.91 5.94
N ALA A 309 -14.71 -0.57 4.67
CA ALA A 309 -13.58 0.20 4.17
C ALA A 309 -13.58 1.63 4.73
N HIS A 310 -14.73 2.30 4.76
CA HIS A 310 -14.88 3.60 5.39
C HIS A 310 -14.52 3.56 6.89
N PHE A 311 -15.01 2.53 7.60
CA PHE A 311 -14.70 2.34 9.02
C PHE A 311 -13.19 2.12 9.23
N LYS A 312 -12.58 1.24 8.43
CA LYS A 312 -11.12 1.00 8.44
C LYS A 312 -10.34 2.31 8.28
N LEU A 313 -10.66 3.10 7.26
CA LEU A 313 -9.95 4.36 7.00
C LEU A 313 -10.18 5.39 8.09
N ALA A 314 -11.41 5.53 8.60
CA ALA A 314 -11.72 6.40 9.73
C ALA A 314 -10.85 6.05 10.95
N VAL A 315 -10.73 4.76 11.30
CA VAL A 315 -9.90 4.28 12.40
C VAL A 315 -8.41 4.54 12.18
N ILE A 316 -7.91 4.33 10.96
CA ILE A 316 -6.51 4.62 10.62
C ILE A 316 -6.23 6.13 10.78
N LEU A 317 -7.11 6.99 10.26
CA LEU A 317 -6.94 8.44 10.33
C LEU A 317 -7.06 8.96 11.77
N GLU A 318 -7.97 8.41 12.58
CA GLU A 318 -8.05 8.76 14.01
C GLU A 318 -6.77 8.35 14.75
N GLY A 319 -6.21 7.19 14.45
CA GLY A 319 -4.92 6.76 15.00
C GLY A 319 -3.74 7.67 14.58
N ILE A 320 -3.77 8.23 13.37
CA ILE A 320 -2.81 9.24 12.91
C ILE A 320 -3.03 10.55 13.66
N HIS A 321 -4.28 10.99 13.78
CA HIS A 321 -4.66 12.18 14.53
C HIS A 321 -4.26 12.08 16.00
N TYR A 322 -4.51 10.93 16.64
CA TYR A 322 -4.08 10.65 18.01
C TYR A 322 -2.57 10.87 18.17
N ARG A 323 -1.75 10.28 17.30
CA ARG A 323 -0.28 10.47 17.33
C ARG A 323 0.11 11.93 17.09
N TYR A 324 -0.59 12.63 16.21
CA TYR A 324 -0.32 14.02 15.93
C TYR A 324 -0.52 14.91 17.17
N ILE A 325 -1.67 14.81 17.84
CA ILE A 325 -1.95 15.63 19.03
C ILE A 325 -1.05 15.30 20.23
N HIS A 326 -0.42 14.11 20.24
CA HIS A 326 0.56 13.70 21.23
C HIS A 326 2.02 13.98 20.81
N GLY A 327 2.26 14.71 19.72
CA GLY A 327 3.59 15.06 19.25
C GLY A 327 4.43 13.86 18.73
N GLN A 328 3.78 12.79 18.33
CA GLN A 328 4.43 11.53 17.88
C GLN A 328 4.52 11.40 16.35
N THR A 329 4.23 12.48 15.61
CA THR A 329 4.36 12.51 14.15
C THR A 329 5.53 13.40 13.73
N VAL A 330 6.19 13.05 12.62
CA VAL A 330 7.27 13.85 12.03
C VAL A 330 6.85 14.29 10.63
N GLY A 331 6.95 15.59 10.33
CA GLY A 331 6.56 16.19 9.06
C GLY A 331 5.28 17.03 9.12
N ALA A 332 4.88 17.62 7.99
CA ALA A 332 3.68 18.45 7.86
C ALA A 332 2.49 17.66 7.29
N GLY A 333 1.26 18.21 7.43
CA GLY A 333 0.04 17.69 6.81
C GLY A 333 -0.76 16.71 7.66
N PHE A 334 -0.40 16.55 8.95
CA PHE A 334 -1.15 15.69 9.89
C PHE A 334 -2.24 16.47 10.67
N ASP A 335 -2.19 17.79 10.65
CA ASP A 335 -3.11 18.71 11.35
C ASP A 335 -4.56 18.59 10.87
N THR A 336 -4.76 18.31 9.58
CA THR A 336 -6.09 18.22 8.96
C THR A 336 -6.69 16.82 8.94
N VAL A 337 -5.89 15.77 9.24
CA VAL A 337 -6.30 14.37 9.12
C VAL A 337 -7.51 14.05 9.99
N GLY A 338 -7.55 14.58 11.21
CA GLY A 338 -8.67 14.37 12.13
C GLY A 338 -10.03 14.87 11.64
N ALA A 339 -10.05 15.88 10.77
CA ALA A 339 -11.29 16.43 10.20
C ALA A 339 -11.96 15.48 9.19
N MET A 340 -11.22 14.49 8.67
CA MET A 340 -11.74 13.52 7.70
C MET A 340 -12.44 12.34 8.37
N VAL A 341 -12.28 12.11 9.66
CA VAL A 341 -12.74 10.89 10.35
C VAL A 341 -14.28 10.80 10.38
N GLU A 342 -14.97 11.83 10.87
CA GLU A 342 -16.43 11.81 10.93
C GLU A 342 -17.12 11.79 9.55
N PRO A 343 -16.66 12.52 8.52
CA PRO A 343 -17.14 12.36 7.15
C PRO A 343 -17.04 10.92 6.62
N LEU A 344 -15.94 10.20 6.92
CA LEU A 344 -15.81 8.79 6.54
C LEU A 344 -16.81 7.91 7.28
N ILE A 345 -17.02 8.12 8.58
CA ILE A 345 -18.03 7.38 9.34
C ILE A 345 -19.43 7.60 8.76
N ALA A 346 -19.79 8.86 8.46
CA ALA A 346 -21.07 9.19 7.86
C ALA A 346 -21.27 8.55 6.47
N ALA A 347 -20.22 8.56 5.63
CA ALA A 347 -20.23 7.91 4.33
C ALA A 347 -20.38 6.38 4.45
N GLY A 348 -19.74 5.77 5.45
CA GLY A 348 -19.90 4.34 5.75
C GLY A 348 -21.33 3.97 6.14
N LEU A 349 -21.96 4.78 6.98
CA LEU A 349 -23.39 4.61 7.36
C LEU A 349 -24.33 4.74 6.15
N THR A 350 -24.03 5.64 5.23
CA THR A 350 -24.78 5.86 4.00
C THR A 350 -24.63 4.66 3.05
N SER A 351 -23.40 4.20 2.81
CA SER A 351 -23.12 3.05 1.93
C SER A 351 -23.87 1.78 2.38
N MET A 352 -24.01 1.59 3.69
CA MET A 352 -24.76 0.46 4.26
C MET A 352 -26.28 0.59 4.13
N LYS A 353 -26.82 1.75 3.73
CA LYS A 353 -28.26 1.95 3.49
C LYS A 353 -28.63 1.78 2.03
N GLU A 354 -27.79 2.27 1.12
CA GLU A 354 -28.07 2.39 -0.32
C GLU A 354 -28.01 1.04 -1.05
N HIS A 355 -27.31 0.07 -0.49
CA HIS A 355 -27.09 -1.25 -1.09
C HIS A 355 -27.71 -2.37 -0.22
N ASN A 356 -28.87 -2.12 0.31
CA ASN A 356 -29.69 -3.08 1.07
C ASN A 356 -30.78 -3.70 0.21
#